data_53179461e69becc72a620870b72c9c9a
#
_entry.id   53179461e69becc72a620870b72c9c9a
#
_cell.length_a   1.000
_cell.length_b   1.000
_cell.length_c   1.000
_cell.angle_alpha   90.00
_cell.angle_beta   90.00
_cell.angle_gamma   90.00
#
_symmetry.space_group_name_H-M   'P 1'
#
loop_
_entity.id
_entity.type
_entity.pdbx_description
1 polymer ?
#
loop_
_entity_poly.entity_id
_entity_poly.type
_entity_poly.pdbx_seq_one_letter_code
_entity_poly.pdbx_strand_id
1 'polypeptide(L)'
;MIYPILLFDIDDTLLDFDSNEESSLKQLFKSRGIKDFDTTAKVYREVNNELWHKYEHGEIDINNLFNTRFAIAMAKLGITADGEEWEAEYRKYLYLGAEPVENSPEIIKRLHDMGYRVFAASNGIKEMQISRLKLAGMYDCFEDIFVSDEVGVQKPLVGFFDYVLSHIKDCNIKETLMIGNSLSSDILGGNRAGIDTCWYNPHKAEPSEEIGSTYEIEKLEDIFKIV
;
A
#
# COMPACT_ATOMS: atom_id res chain seq x y z
N MET A 1 14.02 23.07 -2.71
CA MET A 1 13.14 21.92 -2.80
C MET A 1 12.43 21.95 -4.14
N ILE A 2 12.59 20.91 -4.94
CA ILE A 2 11.86 20.76 -6.21
C ILE A 2 10.43 20.30 -5.92
N TYR A 3 10.30 19.36 -4.99
CA TYR A 3 9.02 18.78 -4.54
C TYR A 3 8.83 18.98 -3.04
N PRO A 4 8.29 20.12 -2.58
CA PRO A 4 7.99 20.34 -1.17
C PRO A 4 6.88 19.44 -0.61
N ILE A 5 6.06 18.83 -1.47
CA ILE A 5 4.96 17.93 -1.12
C ILE A 5 5.30 16.51 -1.59
N LEU A 6 5.35 15.56 -0.64
CA LEU A 6 5.68 14.17 -0.88
C LEU A 6 4.51 13.27 -0.47
N LEU A 7 3.98 12.50 -1.41
CA LEU A 7 2.95 11.49 -1.18
C LEU A 7 3.63 10.12 -1.18
N PHE A 8 3.67 9.45 -0.05
CA PHE A 8 4.22 8.09 0.05
C PHE A 8 3.12 7.04 0.07
N ASP A 9 3.26 6.00 -0.72
CA ASP A 9 2.58 4.76 -0.44
C ASP A 9 3.14 4.13 0.84
N ILE A 10 2.39 3.19 1.46
CA ILE A 10 2.77 2.58 2.74
C ILE A 10 3.26 1.16 2.54
N ASP A 11 2.43 0.30 1.92
CA ASP A 11 2.66 -1.14 1.85
C ASP A 11 3.75 -1.47 0.81
N ASP A 12 4.79 -2.18 1.24
CA ASP A 12 6.00 -2.49 0.45
C ASP A 12 6.77 -1.27 -0.10
N THR A 13 6.41 -0.08 0.42
CA THR A 13 7.16 1.16 0.21
C THR A 13 7.80 1.65 1.50
N LEU A 14 7.04 1.78 2.58
CA LEU A 14 7.51 2.20 3.91
C LEU A 14 7.49 1.05 4.92
N LEU A 15 6.51 0.16 4.83
CA LEU A 15 6.33 -0.99 5.71
C LEU A 15 6.29 -2.27 4.87
N ASP A 16 7.07 -3.27 5.27
CA ASP A 16 7.15 -4.59 4.64
C ASP A 16 5.82 -5.35 4.85
N PHE A 17 4.92 -5.20 3.86
CA PHE A 17 3.63 -5.85 3.90
C PHE A 17 3.74 -7.33 3.55
N ASP A 18 4.60 -7.70 2.64
CA ASP A 18 4.80 -9.10 2.22
C ASP A 18 5.20 -9.98 3.41
N SER A 19 6.16 -9.55 4.24
CA SER A 19 6.56 -10.25 5.45
C SER A 19 5.45 -10.29 6.49
N ASN A 20 4.71 -9.19 6.66
CA ASN A 20 3.56 -9.11 7.55
C ASN A 20 2.43 -10.05 7.09
N GLU A 21 2.10 -10.05 5.80
CA GLU A 21 1.12 -10.96 5.21
C GLU A 21 1.49 -12.42 5.48
N GLU A 22 2.73 -12.80 5.19
CA GLU A 22 3.20 -14.17 5.38
C GLU A 22 3.10 -14.61 6.85
N SER A 23 3.56 -13.76 7.78
CA SER A 23 3.45 -14.02 9.22
C SER A 23 2.02 -14.16 9.68
N SER A 24 1.14 -13.28 9.21
CA SER A 24 -0.28 -13.27 9.54
C SER A 24 -1.02 -14.48 9.00
N LEU A 25 -0.74 -14.89 7.75
CA LEU A 25 -1.28 -16.10 7.15
C LEU A 25 -0.82 -17.36 7.91
N LYS A 26 0.46 -17.41 8.34
CA LYS A 26 0.96 -18.54 9.17
C LYS A 26 0.17 -18.68 10.46
N GLN A 27 -0.12 -17.57 11.13
CA GLN A 27 -0.89 -17.57 12.37
C GLN A 27 -2.34 -17.98 12.12
N LEU A 28 -3.01 -17.40 11.13
CA LEU A 28 -4.38 -17.73 10.75
C LEU A 28 -4.51 -19.20 10.36
N PHE A 29 -3.67 -19.70 9.45
CA PHE A 29 -3.78 -21.07 8.97
C PHE A 29 -3.49 -22.08 10.07
N LYS A 30 -2.56 -21.78 10.97
CA LYS A 30 -2.30 -22.59 12.16
C LYS A 30 -3.52 -22.64 13.09
N SER A 31 -4.19 -21.51 13.35
CA SER A 31 -5.39 -21.47 14.21
C SER A 31 -6.55 -22.27 13.60
N ARG A 32 -6.63 -22.31 12.27
CA ARG A 32 -7.63 -23.05 11.49
C ARG A 32 -7.26 -24.52 11.21
N GLY A 33 -6.11 -24.99 11.71
CA GLY A 33 -5.67 -26.37 11.54
C GLY A 33 -5.20 -26.74 10.13
N ILE A 34 -4.88 -25.75 9.30
CA ILE A 34 -4.30 -25.93 7.97
C ILE A 34 -2.87 -26.46 8.13
N LYS A 35 -2.56 -27.58 7.51
CA LYS A 35 -1.25 -28.25 7.65
C LYS A 35 -0.27 -27.88 6.53
N ASP A 36 -0.78 -27.71 5.33
CA ASP A 36 0.01 -27.34 4.14
C ASP A 36 -0.06 -25.83 3.94
N PHE A 37 0.87 -25.13 4.59
CA PHE A 37 0.97 -23.67 4.50
C PHE A 37 1.28 -23.23 3.07
N ASP A 38 2.29 -23.82 2.45
CA ASP A 38 2.84 -23.33 1.17
C ASP A 38 1.80 -23.38 0.05
N THR A 39 1.11 -24.53 -0.09
CA THR A 39 0.04 -24.67 -1.08
C THR A 39 -1.13 -23.72 -0.77
N THR A 40 -1.51 -23.61 0.50
CA THR A 40 -2.66 -22.76 0.88
C THR A 40 -2.37 -21.28 0.70
N ALA A 41 -1.19 -20.83 1.11
CA ALA A 41 -0.77 -19.45 0.94
C ALA A 41 -0.63 -19.07 -0.55
N LYS A 42 -0.11 -19.99 -1.38
CA LYS A 42 -0.04 -19.77 -2.83
C LYS A 42 -1.43 -19.53 -3.42
N VAL A 43 -2.40 -20.42 -3.14
CA VAL A 43 -3.78 -20.30 -3.65
C VAL A 43 -4.43 -19.02 -3.13
N TYR A 44 -4.21 -18.68 -1.85
CA TYR A 44 -4.72 -17.43 -1.28
C TYR A 44 -4.16 -16.22 -2.04
N ARG A 45 -2.84 -16.14 -2.24
CA ARG A 45 -2.20 -15.01 -2.95
C ARG A 45 -2.69 -14.86 -4.38
N GLU A 46 -2.87 -15.98 -5.11
CA GLU A 46 -3.44 -15.94 -6.46
C GLU A 46 -4.84 -15.31 -6.47
N VAL A 47 -5.72 -15.72 -5.55
CA VAL A 47 -7.07 -15.16 -5.41
C VAL A 47 -7.04 -13.71 -4.94
N ASN A 48 -6.20 -13.41 -3.94
CA ASN A 48 -6.06 -12.06 -3.40
C ASN A 48 -5.59 -11.07 -4.47
N ASN A 49 -4.58 -11.43 -5.26
CA ASN A 49 -4.08 -10.59 -6.36
C ASN A 49 -5.14 -10.37 -7.44
N GLU A 50 -5.92 -11.41 -7.80
CA GLU A 50 -7.03 -11.27 -8.76
C GLU A 50 -8.09 -10.29 -8.24
N LEU A 51 -8.44 -10.36 -6.96
CA LEU A 51 -9.44 -9.46 -6.36
C LEU A 51 -8.92 -8.03 -6.20
N TRP A 52 -7.65 -7.85 -5.82
CA TRP A 52 -7.03 -6.53 -5.80
C TRP A 52 -7.00 -5.89 -7.18
N HIS A 53 -6.65 -6.66 -8.22
CA HIS A 53 -6.71 -6.18 -9.61
C HIS A 53 -8.14 -5.71 -9.98
N LYS A 54 -9.17 -6.47 -9.65
CA LYS A 54 -10.57 -6.07 -9.88
C LYS A 54 -10.95 -4.81 -9.11
N TYR A 55 -10.50 -4.68 -7.86
CA TYR A 55 -10.73 -3.49 -7.04
C TYR A 55 -10.07 -2.25 -7.64
N GLU A 56 -8.81 -2.32 -8.04
CA GLU A 56 -8.08 -1.21 -8.69
C GLU A 56 -8.76 -0.75 -9.99
N HIS A 57 -9.45 -1.67 -10.70
CA HIS A 57 -10.23 -1.34 -11.89
C HIS A 57 -11.67 -0.88 -11.59
N GLY A 58 -12.07 -0.85 -10.32
CA GLY A 58 -13.42 -0.44 -9.90
C GLY A 58 -14.52 -1.47 -10.23
N GLU A 59 -14.14 -2.74 -10.48
CA GLU A 59 -15.09 -3.81 -10.80
C GLU A 59 -15.78 -4.36 -9.54
N ILE A 60 -15.11 -4.27 -8.40
CA ILE A 60 -15.63 -4.67 -7.08
C ILE A 60 -15.32 -3.59 -6.06
N ASP A 61 -16.10 -3.52 -4.98
CA ASP A 61 -15.77 -2.69 -3.82
C ASP A 61 -14.86 -3.42 -2.82
N ILE A 62 -14.29 -2.66 -1.90
CA ILE A 62 -13.32 -3.16 -0.91
C ILE A 62 -13.96 -4.18 0.05
N ASN A 63 -15.25 -4.07 0.37
CA ASN A 63 -15.94 -5.02 1.23
C ASN A 63 -16.11 -6.36 0.52
N ASN A 64 -16.44 -6.33 -0.77
CA ASN A 64 -16.51 -7.54 -1.58
C ASN A 64 -15.15 -8.27 -1.58
N LEU A 65 -14.04 -7.55 -1.81
CA LEU A 65 -12.70 -8.12 -1.77
C LEU A 65 -12.44 -8.82 -0.43
N PHE A 66 -12.59 -8.09 0.67
CA PHE A 66 -12.22 -8.60 1.99
C PHE A 66 -13.15 -9.73 2.46
N ASN A 67 -14.46 -9.64 2.22
CA ASN A 67 -15.40 -10.63 2.69
C ASN A 67 -15.36 -11.94 1.88
N THR A 68 -14.74 -11.93 0.69
CA THR A 68 -14.78 -13.10 -0.21
C THR A 68 -13.43 -13.79 -0.42
N ARG A 69 -12.30 -13.10 -0.27
CA ARG A 69 -10.98 -13.64 -0.64
C ARG A 69 -10.66 -14.98 0.03
N PHE A 70 -10.90 -15.13 1.33
CA PHE A 70 -10.68 -16.40 2.03
C PHE A 70 -11.68 -17.48 1.62
N ALA A 71 -12.96 -17.15 1.49
CA ALA A 71 -13.97 -18.12 1.07
C ALA A 71 -13.65 -18.68 -0.33
N ILE A 72 -13.28 -17.82 -1.28
CA ILE A 72 -12.91 -18.21 -2.65
C ILE A 72 -11.62 -19.05 -2.64
N ALA A 73 -10.58 -18.62 -1.93
CA ALA A 73 -9.30 -19.32 -1.88
C ALA A 73 -9.44 -20.71 -1.26
N MET A 74 -10.15 -20.81 -0.13
CA MET A 74 -10.35 -22.08 0.55
C MET A 74 -11.25 -23.03 -0.25
N ALA A 75 -12.27 -22.52 -0.94
CA ALA A 75 -13.12 -23.34 -1.81
C ALA A 75 -12.33 -24.02 -2.94
N LYS A 76 -11.30 -23.35 -3.51
CA LYS A 76 -10.40 -23.96 -4.51
C LYS A 76 -9.62 -25.16 -3.94
N LEU A 77 -9.46 -25.24 -2.63
CA LEU A 77 -8.79 -26.34 -1.91
C LEU A 77 -9.77 -27.36 -1.31
N GLY A 78 -11.08 -27.22 -1.57
CA GLY A 78 -12.11 -28.07 -1.00
C GLY A 78 -12.37 -27.85 0.50
N ILE A 79 -11.96 -26.69 1.02
CA ILE A 79 -12.14 -26.29 2.42
C ILE A 79 -13.30 -25.29 2.49
N THR A 80 -14.23 -25.50 3.42
CA THR A 80 -15.26 -24.52 3.71
C THR A 80 -14.75 -23.47 4.68
N ALA A 81 -14.82 -22.21 4.31
CA ALA A 81 -14.41 -21.07 5.13
C ALA A 81 -15.48 -19.98 5.10
N ASP A 82 -15.79 -19.41 6.25
CA ASP A 82 -16.54 -18.16 6.36
C ASP A 82 -15.56 -17.02 6.07
N GLY A 83 -15.76 -16.32 4.93
CA GLY A 83 -14.86 -15.30 4.47
C GLY A 83 -14.72 -14.13 5.44
N GLU A 84 -15.84 -13.67 6.01
CA GLU A 84 -15.86 -12.54 6.96
C GLU A 84 -15.18 -12.93 8.28
N GLU A 85 -15.44 -14.12 8.81
CA GLU A 85 -14.84 -14.61 10.05
C GLU A 85 -13.31 -14.75 9.90
N TRP A 86 -12.84 -15.34 8.78
CA TRP A 86 -11.42 -15.52 8.52
C TRP A 86 -10.72 -14.18 8.31
N GLU A 87 -11.37 -13.27 7.59
CA GLU A 87 -10.86 -11.91 7.39
C GLU A 87 -10.73 -11.16 8.72
N ALA A 88 -11.74 -11.23 9.58
CA ALA A 88 -11.73 -10.59 10.89
C ALA A 88 -10.59 -11.12 11.80
N GLU A 89 -10.29 -12.42 11.73
CA GLU A 89 -9.15 -13.00 12.46
C GLU A 89 -7.82 -12.61 11.84
N TYR A 90 -7.71 -12.67 10.51
CA TYR A 90 -6.50 -12.28 9.77
C TYR A 90 -6.06 -10.85 10.06
N ARG A 91 -7.01 -9.92 10.07
CA ARG A 91 -6.75 -8.51 10.39
C ARG A 91 -6.13 -8.32 11.77
N LYS A 92 -6.50 -9.11 12.77
CA LYS A 92 -5.89 -9.02 14.12
C LYS A 92 -4.37 -9.22 14.08
N TYR A 93 -3.90 -10.08 13.19
CA TYR A 93 -2.48 -10.31 13.00
C TYR A 93 -1.84 -9.19 12.16
N LEU A 94 -2.49 -8.77 11.07
CA LEU A 94 -2.00 -7.70 10.20
C LEU A 94 -1.78 -6.37 10.93
N TYR A 95 -2.66 -6.02 11.89
CA TYR A 95 -2.54 -4.78 12.66
C TYR A 95 -1.26 -4.69 13.49
N LEU A 96 -0.60 -5.81 13.75
CA LEU A 96 0.61 -5.88 14.57
C LEU A 96 1.90 -5.81 13.74
N GLY A 97 1.83 -6.03 12.44
CA GLY A 97 3.00 -6.02 11.55
C GLY A 97 3.38 -4.61 11.14
N ALA A 98 4.52 -4.14 11.62
CA ALA A 98 5.02 -2.79 11.36
C ALA A 98 6.52 -2.79 11.04
N GLU A 99 7.03 -3.90 10.49
CA GLU A 99 8.42 -3.98 10.06
C GLU A 99 8.69 -2.94 8.97
N PRO A 100 9.69 -2.06 9.15
CA PRO A 100 10.00 -1.04 8.17
C PRO A 100 10.71 -1.64 6.95
N VAL A 101 10.42 -1.08 5.79
CA VAL A 101 11.25 -1.27 4.59
C VAL A 101 12.53 -0.46 4.77
N GLU A 102 13.69 -1.11 4.65
CA GLU A 102 15.00 -0.47 4.86
C GLU A 102 15.02 0.39 6.14
N ASN A 103 15.47 1.64 6.02
CA ASN A 103 15.50 2.64 7.08
C ASN A 103 14.36 3.68 6.89
N SER A 104 13.17 3.23 6.48
CA SER A 104 12.05 4.15 6.21
C SER A 104 11.72 5.11 7.37
N PRO A 105 11.75 4.70 8.67
CA PRO A 105 11.50 5.64 9.77
C PRO A 105 12.48 6.79 9.82
N GLU A 106 13.77 6.54 9.65
CA GLU A 106 14.82 7.55 9.64
C GLU A 106 14.71 8.44 8.41
N ILE A 107 14.36 7.88 7.25
CA ILE A 107 14.19 8.62 5.99
C ILE A 107 13.01 9.57 6.11
N ILE A 108 11.83 9.08 6.54
CA ILE A 108 10.63 9.89 6.72
C ILE A 108 10.86 11.00 7.75
N LYS A 109 11.45 10.65 8.90
CA LYS A 109 11.80 11.64 9.92
C LYS A 109 12.74 12.73 9.38
N ARG A 110 13.78 12.35 8.63
CA ARG A 110 14.72 13.28 8.05
C ARG A 110 14.05 14.20 7.03
N LEU A 111 13.17 13.70 6.17
CA LEU A 111 12.37 14.52 5.25
C LEU A 111 11.51 15.54 6.01
N HIS A 112 10.80 15.09 7.03
CA HIS A 112 10.01 15.96 7.89
C HIS A 112 10.88 17.05 8.56
N ASP A 113 12.02 16.69 9.15
CA ASP A 113 12.93 17.63 9.83
C ASP A 113 13.56 18.64 8.85
N MET A 114 13.69 18.28 7.57
CA MET A 114 14.13 19.18 6.49
C MET A 114 13.03 20.13 6.01
N GLY A 115 11.79 19.97 6.48
CA GLY A 115 10.65 20.83 6.16
C GLY A 115 9.86 20.41 4.93
N TYR A 116 10.01 19.17 4.46
CA TYR A 116 9.10 18.58 3.47
C TYR A 116 7.74 18.30 4.11
N ARG A 117 6.69 18.52 3.34
CA ARG A 117 5.33 18.17 3.71
C ARG A 117 5.08 16.73 3.29
N VAL A 118 5.02 15.83 4.27
CA VAL A 118 4.93 14.39 4.03
C VAL A 118 3.49 13.92 4.27
N PHE A 119 2.95 13.21 3.31
CA PHE A 119 1.61 12.61 3.35
C PHE A 119 1.69 11.14 2.99
N ALA A 120 0.75 10.34 3.50
CA ALA A 120 0.58 8.96 3.06
C ALA A 120 -0.62 8.82 2.13
N ALA A 121 -0.51 7.93 1.12
CA ALA A 121 -1.54 7.66 0.12
C ALA A 121 -1.64 6.14 -0.13
N SER A 122 -2.62 5.45 0.48
CA SER A 122 -2.70 3.99 0.49
C SER A 122 -4.09 3.46 0.06
N ASN A 123 -4.11 2.26 -0.54
CA ASN A 123 -5.34 1.50 -0.81
C ASN A 123 -5.76 0.61 0.39
N GLY A 124 -5.13 0.78 1.55
CA GLY A 124 -5.41 0.02 2.77
C GLY A 124 -6.63 0.51 3.55
N ILE A 125 -6.69 0.10 4.83
CA ILE A 125 -7.71 0.50 5.81
C ILE A 125 -7.10 1.52 6.77
N LYS A 126 -7.80 2.64 7.02
CA LYS A 126 -7.25 3.78 7.78
C LYS A 126 -6.74 3.40 9.17
N GLU A 127 -7.57 2.71 9.96
CA GLU A 127 -7.17 2.31 11.32
C GLU A 127 -5.95 1.39 11.30
N MET A 128 -5.85 0.50 10.31
CA MET A 128 -4.71 -0.41 10.18
C MET A 128 -3.44 0.37 9.83
N GLN A 129 -3.48 1.26 8.84
CA GLN A 129 -2.32 2.05 8.45
C GLN A 129 -1.85 2.98 9.58
N ILE A 130 -2.76 3.64 10.28
CA ILE A 130 -2.42 4.46 11.45
C ILE A 130 -1.77 3.63 12.54
N SER A 131 -2.31 2.44 12.86
CA SER A 131 -1.74 1.54 13.86
C SER A 131 -0.31 1.14 13.51
N ARG A 132 -0.09 0.71 12.28
CA ARG A 132 1.21 0.26 11.78
C ARG A 132 2.25 1.40 11.74
N LEU A 133 1.87 2.58 11.24
CA LEU A 133 2.74 3.75 11.23
C LEU A 133 3.12 4.22 12.65
N LYS A 134 2.19 4.11 13.63
CA LYS A 134 2.49 4.40 15.04
C LYS A 134 3.47 3.40 15.62
N LEU A 135 3.28 2.10 15.36
CA LEU A 135 4.19 1.05 15.81
C LEU A 135 5.59 1.22 15.22
N ALA A 136 5.68 1.64 13.95
CA ALA A 136 6.94 1.93 13.27
C ALA A 136 7.57 3.30 13.65
N GLY A 137 6.89 4.12 14.46
CA GLY A 137 7.39 5.43 14.91
C GLY A 137 7.42 6.52 13.83
N MET A 138 6.64 6.36 12.75
CA MET A 138 6.58 7.33 11.64
C MET A 138 5.35 8.23 11.66
N TYR A 139 4.30 7.86 12.40
CA TYR A 139 2.99 8.51 12.33
C TYR A 139 3.04 10.04 12.45
N ASP A 140 3.80 10.56 13.42
CA ASP A 140 3.85 11.99 13.71
C ASP A 140 4.62 12.81 12.67
N CYS A 141 5.25 12.16 11.69
CA CYS A 141 5.94 12.82 10.58
C CYS A 141 5.02 13.13 9.39
N PHE A 142 3.81 12.56 9.37
CA PHE A 142 2.84 12.81 8.31
C PHE A 142 1.90 13.94 8.67
N GLU A 143 1.66 14.88 7.73
CA GLU A 143 0.62 15.91 7.89
C GLU A 143 -0.78 15.30 7.81
N ASP A 144 -0.97 14.30 6.91
CA ASP A 144 -2.22 13.53 6.81
C ASP A 144 -1.96 12.15 6.19
N ILE A 145 -2.93 11.25 6.37
CA ILE A 145 -2.92 9.88 5.86
C ILE A 145 -4.21 9.66 5.08
N PHE A 146 -4.10 9.63 3.76
CA PHE A 146 -5.21 9.40 2.85
C PHE A 146 -5.31 7.92 2.51
N VAL A 147 -6.48 7.34 2.72
CA VAL A 147 -6.73 5.92 2.44
C VAL A 147 -8.02 5.75 1.65
N SER A 148 -8.01 4.78 0.73
CA SER A 148 -9.11 4.57 -0.20
C SER A 148 -10.45 4.26 0.47
N ASP A 149 -10.45 3.60 1.63
CA ASP A 149 -11.67 3.26 2.37
C ASP A 149 -12.36 4.50 2.96
N GLU A 150 -11.62 5.56 3.30
CA GLU A 150 -12.16 6.85 3.75
C GLU A 150 -12.52 7.75 2.57
N VAL A 151 -11.67 7.78 1.54
CA VAL A 151 -11.88 8.60 0.33
C VAL A 151 -13.06 8.08 -0.50
N GLY A 152 -13.35 6.78 -0.42
CA GLY A 152 -14.39 6.12 -1.22
C GLY A 152 -13.98 5.81 -2.66
N VAL A 153 -12.73 6.11 -3.02
CA VAL A 153 -12.11 5.83 -4.32
C VAL A 153 -10.66 5.42 -4.11
N GLN A 154 -10.18 4.46 -4.88
CA GLN A 154 -8.83 3.90 -4.76
C GLN A 154 -7.87 4.38 -5.85
N LYS A 155 -6.54 4.26 -5.59
CA LYS A 155 -5.51 4.33 -6.61
C LYS A 155 -5.70 3.14 -7.58
N PRO A 156 -5.52 3.29 -8.91
CA PRO A 156 -5.02 4.44 -9.66
C PRO A 156 -6.11 5.38 -10.20
N LEU A 157 -7.33 5.34 -9.66
CA LEU A 157 -8.42 6.18 -10.15
C LEU A 157 -8.14 7.65 -9.82
N VAL A 158 -8.34 8.53 -10.81
CA VAL A 158 -8.04 9.97 -10.69
C VAL A 158 -8.78 10.59 -9.51
N GLY A 159 -10.01 10.15 -9.23
CA GLY A 159 -10.80 10.66 -8.10
C GLY A 159 -10.13 10.52 -6.73
N PHE A 160 -9.26 9.51 -6.51
CA PHE A 160 -8.45 9.41 -5.31
C PHE A 160 -7.45 10.58 -5.21
N PHE A 161 -6.69 10.82 -6.26
CA PHE A 161 -5.70 11.89 -6.29
C PHE A 161 -6.35 13.28 -6.29
N ASP A 162 -7.48 13.46 -6.98
CA ASP A 162 -8.26 14.72 -6.92
C ASP A 162 -8.67 15.05 -5.48
N TYR A 163 -9.14 14.02 -4.74
CA TYR A 163 -9.46 14.17 -3.33
C TYR A 163 -8.21 14.57 -2.52
N VAL A 164 -7.13 13.81 -2.63
CA VAL A 164 -5.87 14.05 -1.91
C VAL A 164 -5.36 15.47 -2.16
N LEU A 165 -5.19 15.85 -3.44
CA LEU A 165 -4.64 17.15 -3.82
C LEU A 165 -5.53 18.33 -3.38
N SER A 166 -6.86 18.14 -3.36
CA SER A 166 -7.79 19.16 -2.88
C SER A 166 -7.79 19.36 -1.36
N HIS A 167 -7.36 18.36 -0.60
CA HIS A 167 -7.28 18.42 0.87
C HIS A 167 -5.90 18.88 1.38
N ILE A 168 -4.90 18.97 0.51
CA ILE A 168 -3.59 19.52 0.85
C ILE A 168 -3.64 21.04 0.65
N LYS A 169 -3.53 21.78 1.76
CA LYS A 169 -3.54 23.25 1.71
C LYS A 169 -2.36 23.76 0.86
N ASP A 170 -2.63 24.77 0.00
CA ASP A 170 -1.63 25.39 -0.87
C ASP A 170 -0.88 24.36 -1.76
N CYS A 171 -1.62 23.31 -2.20
CA CYS A 171 -1.08 22.26 -3.05
C CYS A 171 -0.76 22.81 -4.46
N ASN A 172 0.45 22.49 -4.94
CA ASN A 172 0.84 22.70 -6.32
C ASN A 172 1.17 21.33 -6.95
N ILE A 173 0.42 20.96 -7.97
CA ILE A 173 0.58 19.68 -8.68
C ILE A 173 2.02 19.50 -9.17
N LYS A 174 2.66 20.57 -9.68
CA LYS A 174 4.04 20.53 -10.23
C LYS A 174 5.12 20.46 -9.15
N GLU A 175 4.75 20.65 -7.91
CA GLU A 175 5.63 20.59 -6.74
C GLU A 175 5.28 19.38 -5.84
N THR A 176 4.50 18.43 -6.37
CA THR A 176 4.07 17.21 -5.68
C THR A 176 4.69 15.99 -6.34
N LEU A 177 5.25 15.08 -5.54
CA LEU A 177 5.83 13.82 -5.99
C LEU A 177 5.09 12.66 -5.32
N MET A 178 4.62 11.68 -6.12
CA MET A 178 4.12 10.40 -5.62
C MET A 178 5.26 9.38 -5.60
N ILE A 179 5.51 8.77 -4.45
CA ILE A 179 6.52 7.74 -4.26
C ILE A 179 5.83 6.43 -3.87
N GLY A 180 6.05 5.36 -4.63
CA GLY A 180 5.47 4.05 -4.34
C GLY A 180 6.08 2.92 -5.16
N ASN A 181 5.81 1.67 -4.75
CA ASN A 181 6.34 0.47 -5.39
C ASN A 181 5.45 -0.06 -6.52
N SER A 182 4.17 0.30 -6.56
CA SER A 182 3.21 -0.24 -7.51
C SER A 182 3.10 0.58 -8.78
N LEU A 183 3.51 -0.02 -9.92
CA LEU A 183 3.29 0.60 -11.24
C LEU A 183 1.80 0.80 -11.55
N SER A 184 0.94 -0.19 -11.20
CA SER A 184 -0.49 -0.16 -11.55
C SER A 184 -1.30 0.80 -10.70
N SER A 185 -0.91 1.07 -9.46
CA SER A 185 -1.67 1.94 -8.55
C SER A 185 -1.01 3.29 -8.33
N ASP A 186 0.27 3.34 -7.90
CA ASP A 186 0.95 4.58 -7.53
C ASP A 186 1.39 5.39 -8.74
N ILE A 187 2.15 4.73 -9.62
CA ILE A 187 2.76 5.40 -10.76
C ILE A 187 1.71 5.75 -11.80
N LEU A 188 0.88 4.79 -12.19
CA LEU A 188 -0.22 5.04 -13.11
C LEU A 188 -1.19 6.10 -12.58
N GLY A 189 -1.50 6.03 -11.28
CA GLY A 189 -2.41 6.98 -10.64
C GLY A 189 -1.83 8.39 -10.58
N GLY A 190 -0.57 8.53 -10.15
CA GLY A 190 0.14 9.82 -10.15
C GLY A 190 0.25 10.44 -11.55
N ASN A 191 0.60 9.62 -12.55
CA ASN A 191 0.65 10.06 -13.94
C ASN A 191 -0.71 10.58 -14.44
N ARG A 192 -1.79 9.87 -14.14
CA ARG A 192 -3.16 10.28 -14.49
C ARG A 192 -3.58 11.58 -13.81
N ALA A 193 -3.10 11.81 -12.60
CA ALA A 193 -3.34 13.06 -11.85
C ALA A 193 -2.42 14.21 -12.29
N GLY A 194 -1.43 13.95 -13.14
CA GLY A 194 -0.49 14.96 -13.66
C GLY A 194 0.57 15.41 -12.66
N ILE A 195 0.82 14.61 -11.61
CA ILE A 195 1.94 14.78 -10.67
C ILE A 195 3.13 13.93 -11.11
N ASP A 196 4.34 14.34 -10.75
CA ASP A 196 5.53 13.54 -10.99
C ASP A 196 5.55 12.30 -10.07
N THR A 197 6.20 11.24 -10.54
CA THR A 197 6.19 9.94 -9.87
C THR A 197 7.60 9.40 -9.68
N CYS A 198 7.82 8.73 -8.56
CA CYS A 198 9.06 8.03 -8.23
C CYS A 198 8.74 6.56 -7.94
N TRP A 199 9.13 5.68 -8.84
CA TRP A 199 8.95 4.25 -8.67
C TRP A 199 10.05 3.69 -7.77
N TYR A 200 9.65 3.17 -6.61
CA TYR A 200 10.51 2.40 -5.73
C TYR A 200 10.56 0.94 -6.22
N ASN A 201 11.69 0.55 -6.83
CA ASN A 201 11.89 -0.75 -7.49
C ASN A 201 13.10 -1.51 -6.90
N PRO A 202 13.04 -1.96 -5.61
CA PRO A 202 14.16 -2.63 -4.96
C PRO A 202 14.50 -3.98 -5.61
N HIS A 203 13.54 -4.60 -6.26
CA HIS A 203 13.67 -5.93 -6.87
C HIS A 203 14.08 -5.88 -8.35
N LYS A 204 14.31 -4.70 -8.93
CA LYS A 204 14.66 -4.51 -10.34
C LYS A 204 13.69 -5.19 -11.28
N ALA A 205 12.39 -5.06 -10.97
CA ALA A 205 11.35 -5.51 -11.87
C ALA A 205 11.46 -4.78 -13.21
N GLU A 206 11.14 -5.46 -14.29
CA GLU A 206 11.17 -4.85 -15.61
C GLU A 206 10.16 -3.70 -15.70
N PRO A 207 10.55 -2.55 -16.25
CA PRO A 207 9.65 -1.42 -16.42
C PRO A 207 8.51 -1.80 -17.38
N SER A 208 7.34 -1.22 -17.14
CA SER A 208 6.22 -1.36 -18.06
C SER A 208 6.45 -0.51 -19.32
N GLU A 209 6.17 -1.05 -20.51
CA GLU A 209 6.19 -0.26 -21.76
C GLU A 209 5.11 0.83 -21.79
N GLU A 210 4.03 0.64 -21.01
CA GLU A 210 2.86 1.54 -20.98
C GLU A 210 2.87 2.52 -19.81
N ILE A 211 3.57 2.19 -18.71
CA ILE A 211 3.56 2.98 -17.46
C ILE A 211 4.98 3.42 -17.15
N GLY A 212 5.33 4.64 -17.55
CA GLY A 212 6.61 5.26 -17.19
C GLY A 212 6.53 6.05 -15.89
N SER A 213 7.59 6.03 -15.09
CA SER A 213 7.77 6.92 -13.95
C SER A 213 8.66 8.11 -14.29
N THR A 214 8.53 9.23 -13.57
CA THR A 214 9.45 10.37 -13.72
C THR A 214 10.84 10.01 -13.20
N TYR A 215 10.87 9.27 -12.08
CA TYR A 215 12.10 8.75 -11.46
C TYR A 215 11.91 7.28 -11.08
N GLU A 216 13.04 6.57 -11.01
CA GLU A 216 13.13 5.22 -10.46
C GLU A 216 14.26 5.17 -9.44
N ILE A 217 14.01 4.51 -8.29
CA ILE A 217 14.99 4.29 -7.23
C ILE A 217 14.97 2.84 -6.79
N GLU A 218 16.16 2.27 -6.55
CA GLU A 218 16.32 0.91 -6.01
C GLU A 218 16.39 0.91 -4.48
N LYS A 219 16.77 2.02 -3.87
CA LYS A 219 16.84 2.22 -2.42
C LYS A 219 16.01 3.43 -2.04
N LEU A 220 15.27 3.32 -0.96
CA LEU A 220 14.41 4.39 -0.50
C LEU A 220 15.22 5.67 -0.15
N GLU A 221 16.46 5.51 0.34
CA GLU A 221 17.37 6.65 0.62
C GLU A 221 17.72 7.45 -0.62
N ASP A 222 17.62 6.89 -1.82
CA ASP A 222 17.94 7.60 -3.07
C ASP A 222 16.95 8.75 -3.34
N ILE A 223 15.83 8.81 -2.61
CA ILE A 223 14.89 9.95 -2.67
C ILE A 223 15.59 11.30 -2.43
N PHE A 224 16.61 11.33 -1.58
CA PHE A 224 17.39 12.56 -1.30
C PHE A 224 18.21 13.07 -2.48
N LYS A 225 18.32 12.31 -3.58
CA LYS A 225 18.96 12.77 -4.83
C LYS A 225 17.98 13.48 -5.76
N ILE A 226 16.67 13.36 -5.47
CA ILE A 226 15.57 13.84 -6.30
C ILE A 226 14.93 15.10 -5.71
N VAL A 227 14.77 15.15 -4.39
CA VAL A 227 14.03 16.19 -3.65
C VAL A 227 14.94 17.27 -3.06
#